data_0402ddad0e361acca910204dd7e92527
#
_entry.id   0402ddad0e361acca910204dd7e92527
#
_cell.length_a   1.000
_cell.length_b   1.000
_cell.length_c   1.000
_cell.angle_alpha   90.00
_cell.angle_beta   90.00
_cell.angle_gamma   90.00
#
_symmetry.space_group_name_H-M   'P 1'
#
loop_
_entity.id
_entity.type
_entity.pdbx_description
1 polymer ?
#
loop_
_entity_poly.entity_id
_entity_poly.type
_entity_poly.pdbx_seq_one_letter_code
_entity_poly.pdbx_strand_id
1 'polypeptide(L)'
;MKMNTNMVTMTCEDIRKMQEKYIKTTYREYRDVGICCICGAKLPLAFSHDPKPVRPESWYGERENRCCGDCNADIVLPARMSIPFGDILTRNILTARYKNMNYKELRASFAPMRDDMFISNAQILKICGIK
;
A
#
# COMPACT_ATOMS: atom_id res chain seq x y z
N MET A 1 25.66 -25.02 -20.45
CA MET A 1 25.64 -23.81 -19.66
C MET A 1 24.91 -24.04 -18.35
N LYS A 2 25.52 -23.59 -17.31
CA LYS A 2 24.92 -23.78 -15.99
C LYS A 2 23.77 -22.78 -15.81
N MET A 3 22.60 -23.30 -15.46
CA MET A 3 21.46 -22.44 -15.14
C MET A 3 21.76 -21.65 -13.88
N ASN A 4 21.34 -20.42 -13.89
CA ASN A 4 21.47 -19.60 -12.71
C ASN A 4 20.35 -19.93 -11.73
N THR A 5 20.63 -20.90 -10.85
CA THR A 5 19.65 -21.36 -9.88
C THR A 5 19.43 -20.35 -8.75
N ASN A 6 20.30 -19.33 -8.64
CA ASN A 6 20.14 -18.32 -7.59
C ASN A 6 18.85 -17.54 -7.70
N MET A 7 18.34 -17.41 -8.91
CA MET A 7 17.06 -16.72 -9.12
C MET A 7 15.89 -17.52 -8.56
N VAL A 8 16.06 -18.84 -8.45
CA VAL A 8 15.00 -19.74 -7.99
C VAL A 8 14.99 -19.85 -6.48
N THR A 9 16.10 -19.50 -5.84
CA THR A 9 16.27 -19.69 -4.40
C THR A 9 16.12 -18.40 -3.60
N MET A 10 15.67 -17.32 -4.25
CA MET A 10 15.47 -16.06 -3.57
C MET A 10 14.37 -16.19 -2.53
N THR A 11 14.68 -15.80 -1.30
CA THR A 11 13.73 -15.89 -0.18
C THR A 11 12.98 -14.58 -0.02
N CYS A 12 11.93 -14.61 0.80
CA CYS A 12 11.19 -13.39 1.14
C CYS A 12 12.11 -12.39 1.84
N GLU A 13 13.04 -12.89 2.64
CA GLU A 13 14.02 -12.04 3.31
C GLU A 13 14.95 -11.35 2.31
N ASP A 14 15.38 -12.06 1.29
CA ASP A 14 16.22 -11.49 0.24
C ASP A 14 15.49 -10.37 -0.51
N ILE A 15 14.22 -10.58 -0.83
CA ILE A 15 13.41 -9.58 -1.50
C ILE A 15 13.26 -8.35 -0.60
N ARG A 16 13.01 -8.56 0.69
CA ARG A 16 12.86 -7.46 1.64
C ARG A 16 14.14 -6.63 1.75
N LYS A 17 15.29 -7.29 1.79
CA LYS A 17 16.59 -6.58 1.83
C LYS A 17 16.83 -5.76 0.57
N MET A 18 16.44 -6.30 -0.57
CA MET A 18 16.52 -5.56 -1.83
C MET A 18 15.64 -4.33 -1.82
N GLN A 19 14.42 -4.45 -1.30
CA GLN A 19 13.49 -3.33 -1.16
C GLN A 19 14.07 -2.25 -0.25
N GLU A 20 14.64 -2.64 0.90
CA GLU A 20 15.27 -1.70 1.82
C GLU A 20 16.41 -0.94 1.17
N LYS A 21 17.27 -1.66 0.45
CA LYS A 21 18.39 -1.05 -0.24
C LYS A 21 17.93 -0.06 -1.29
N TYR A 22 16.91 -0.43 -2.06
CA TYR A 22 16.34 0.42 -3.09
C TYR A 22 15.79 1.72 -2.47
N ILE A 23 15.05 1.60 -1.38
CA ILE A 23 14.47 2.75 -0.69
C ILE A 23 15.58 3.68 -0.21
N LYS A 24 16.60 3.14 0.46
CA LYS A 24 17.71 3.94 0.99
C LYS A 24 18.47 4.67 -0.10
N THR A 25 18.77 4.00 -1.21
CA THR A 25 19.62 4.57 -2.24
C THR A 25 18.86 5.52 -3.16
N THR A 26 17.57 5.28 -3.37
CA THR A 26 16.79 6.04 -4.34
C THR A 26 15.97 7.15 -3.71
N TYR A 27 15.40 6.90 -2.53
CA TYR A 27 14.41 7.80 -1.92
C TYR A 27 14.82 8.38 -0.58
N ARG A 28 16.07 8.25 -0.17
CA ARG A 28 16.51 8.73 1.14
C ARG A 28 16.30 10.24 1.33
N GLU A 29 16.26 11.00 0.24
CA GLU A 29 16.06 12.43 0.28
C GLU A 29 14.59 12.84 0.36
N TYR A 30 13.68 11.90 0.15
CA TYR A 30 12.26 12.21 0.20
C TYR A 30 11.80 12.30 1.65
N ARG A 31 11.46 13.51 2.05
CA ARG A 31 11.03 13.79 3.44
C ARG A 31 9.58 14.23 3.53
N ASP A 32 8.89 14.34 2.39
CA ASP A 32 7.48 14.70 2.40
C ASP A 32 6.67 13.60 3.07
N VAL A 33 6.00 13.97 4.15
CA VAL A 33 5.23 13.04 4.97
C VAL A 33 3.77 13.44 4.92
N GLY A 34 2.92 12.45 4.68
CA GLY A 34 1.49 12.61 4.76
C GLY A 34 0.91 11.66 5.80
N ILE A 35 -0.39 11.55 5.78
CA ILE A 35 -1.13 10.67 6.68
C ILE A 35 -2.01 9.77 5.81
N CYS A 36 -1.99 8.47 6.12
CA CYS A 36 -2.87 7.52 5.44
C CYS A 36 -4.33 7.92 5.66
N CYS A 37 -5.09 8.07 4.60
CA CYS A 37 -6.49 8.46 4.70
C CYS A 37 -7.38 7.36 5.27
N ILE A 38 -6.86 6.14 5.42
CA ILE A 38 -7.63 5.00 5.94
C ILE A 38 -7.29 4.74 7.40
N CYS A 39 -6.01 4.53 7.73
CA CYS A 39 -5.63 4.16 9.10
C CYS A 39 -5.04 5.31 9.92
N GLY A 40 -4.74 6.45 9.29
CA GLY A 40 -4.19 7.61 9.99
C GLY A 40 -2.70 7.52 10.29
N ALA A 41 -2.00 6.51 9.82
CA ALA A 41 -0.57 6.36 10.06
C ALA A 41 0.22 7.34 9.20
N LYS A 42 1.37 7.78 9.71
CA LYS A 42 2.30 8.57 8.92
C LYS A 42 2.86 7.72 7.79
N LEU A 43 3.08 8.35 6.64
CA LEU A 43 3.74 7.68 5.53
C LEU A 43 4.52 8.67 4.69
N PRO A 44 5.66 8.25 4.13
CA PRO A 44 6.33 9.06 3.12
C PRO A 44 5.47 9.09 1.86
N LEU A 45 5.19 10.27 1.34
CA LEU A 45 4.30 10.39 0.17
C LEU A 45 4.86 9.69 -1.06
N ALA A 46 6.18 9.57 -1.15
CA ALA A 46 6.82 8.85 -2.24
C ALA A 46 6.42 7.37 -2.31
N PHE A 47 5.98 6.80 -1.19
CA PHE A 47 5.57 5.39 -1.10
C PHE A 47 4.09 5.24 -0.84
N SER A 48 3.32 6.29 -1.11
CA SER A 48 1.88 6.24 -0.93
C SER A 48 1.19 5.60 -2.11
N HIS A 49 -0.04 5.16 -1.90
CA HIS A 49 -0.85 4.49 -2.90
C HIS A 49 -2.20 5.19 -3.06
N ASP A 50 -2.82 4.96 -4.21
CA ASP A 50 -4.15 5.44 -4.50
C ASP A 50 -5.17 4.58 -3.73
N PRO A 51 -6.02 5.18 -2.88
CA PRO A 51 -6.98 4.43 -2.06
C PRO A 51 -8.29 4.07 -2.76
N LYS A 52 -8.44 4.40 -4.01
CA LYS A 52 -9.68 4.12 -4.75
C LYS A 52 -9.92 2.62 -4.88
N PRO A 53 -11.11 2.05 -4.68
CA PRO A 53 -12.41 2.73 -4.51
C PRO A 53 -12.79 3.02 -3.07
N VAL A 54 -11.94 2.72 -2.11
CA VAL A 54 -12.25 2.84 -0.67
C VAL A 54 -12.39 4.31 -0.26
N ARG A 55 -11.56 5.15 -0.85
CA ARG A 55 -11.62 6.61 -0.70
C ARG A 55 -11.44 7.25 -2.07
N PRO A 56 -11.87 8.50 -2.25
CA PRO A 56 -11.60 9.20 -3.50
C PRO A 56 -10.10 9.27 -3.77
N GLU A 57 -9.71 9.11 -5.03
CA GLU A 57 -8.30 9.21 -5.39
C GLU A 57 -7.79 10.64 -5.26
N SER A 58 -6.49 10.76 -5.10
CA SER A 58 -5.80 12.02 -5.09
C SER A 58 -4.46 11.84 -5.78
N TRP A 59 -4.03 12.85 -6.50
CA TRP A 59 -2.78 12.78 -7.21
C TRP A 59 -1.61 12.71 -6.24
N TYR A 60 -0.53 12.13 -6.71
CA TYR A 60 0.69 11.94 -5.92
C TYR A 60 1.17 13.23 -5.23
N GLY A 61 1.08 14.37 -5.93
CA GLY A 61 1.51 15.65 -5.38
C GLY A 61 0.59 16.22 -4.31
N GLU A 62 -0.61 15.68 -4.17
CA GLU A 62 -1.56 16.13 -3.16
C GLU A 62 -1.40 15.27 -1.93
N ARG A 63 -1.61 15.88 -0.76
CA ARG A 63 -1.44 15.18 0.50
C ARG A 63 -2.70 14.46 0.96
N GLU A 64 -3.82 14.76 0.32
CA GLU A 64 -5.11 14.18 0.67
C GLU A 64 -5.31 12.85 -0.03
N ASN A 65 -6.02 11.96 0.63
CA ASN A 65 -6.46 10.69 0.06
C ASN A 65 -5.34 9.86 -0.56
N ARG A 66 -4.26 9.72 0.20
CA ARG A 66 -3.22 8.73 -0.11
C ARG A 66 -3.24 7.70 1.00
N CYS A 67 -2.92 6.46 0.68
CA CYS A 67 -2.91 5.40 1.68
C CYS A 67 -1.54 4.74 1.79
N CYS A 68 -1.28 4.14 2.94
CA CYS A 68 -0.03 3.43 3.19
C CYS A 68 -0.03 2.06 2.52
N GLY A 69 1.16 1.46 2.44
CA GLY A 69 1.32 0.14 1.83
C GLY A 69 0.51 -0.94 2.53
N ASP A 70 0.40 -0.87 3.86
CA ASP A 70 -0.35 -1.85 4.63
C ASP A 70 -1.84 -1.79 4.27
N CYS A 71 -2.42 -0.59 4.25
CA CYS A 71 -3.82 -0.43 3.85
C CYS A 71 -4.04 -0.78 2.39
N ASN A 72 -3.08 -0.48 1.53
CA ASN A 72 -3.18 -0.87 0.14
C ASN A 72 -3.27 -2.39 -0.01
N ALA A 73 -2.41 -3.13 0.69
CA ALA A 73 -2.40 -4.58 0.61
C ALA A 73 -3.61 -5.24 1.28
N ASP A 74 -4.00 -4.73 2.46
CA ASP A 74 -5.00 -5.39 3.28
C ASP A 74 -6.43 -4.97 2.96
N ILE A 75 -6.62 -3.81 2.37
CA ILE A 75 -7.95 -3.23 2.16
C ILE A 75 -8.20 -2.84 0.71
N VAL A 76 -7.33 -2.00 0.14
CA VAL A 76 -7.58 -1.42 -1.18
C VAL A 76 -7.52 -2.47 -2.29
N LEU A 77 -6.50 -3.29 -2.31
CA LEU A 77 -6.37 -4.34 -3.32
C LEU A 77 -7.50 -5.36 -3.22
N PRO A 78 -7.86 -5.89 -2.04
CA PRO A 78 -9.03 -6.76 -1.92
C PRO A 78 -10.32 -6.09 -2.40
N ALA A 79 -10.50 -4.80 -2.08
CA ALA A 79 -11.68 -4.06 -2.53
C ALA A 79 -11.75 -3.98 -4.05
N ARG A 80 -10.63 -3.70 -4.70
CA ARG A 80 -10.56 -3.67 -6.17
C ARG A 80 -10.87 -5.02 -6.78
N MET A 81 -10.38 -6.07 -6.16
CA MET A 81 -10.61 -7.43 -6.64
C MET A 81 -12.06 -7.89 -6.49
N SER A 82 -12.82 -7.25 -5.60
CA SER A 82 -14.23 -7.54 -5.39
C SER A 82 -15.14 -6.96 -6.46
N ILE A 83 -14.63 -6.05 -7.29
CA ILE A 83 -15.43 -5.35 -8.29
C ILE A 83 -15.26 -6.04 -9.64
N PRO A 84 -16.34 -6.53 -10.27
CA PRO A 84 -16.24 -7.12 -11.59
C PRO A 84 -15.68 -6.11 -12.60
N PHE A 85 -14.84 -6.57 -13.49
CA PHE A 85 -14.23 -5.73 -14.50
C PHE A 85 -15.31 -5.05 -15.35
N GLY A 86 -15.23 -3.72 -15.46
CA GLY A 86 -16.15 -2.96 -16.29
C GLY A 86 -17.50 -2.67 -15.67
N ASP A 87 -17.77 -3.13 -14.46
CA ASP A 87 -19.05 -2.91 -13.80
C ASP A 87 -19.03 -1.59 -13.03
N ILE A 88 -19.42 -0.52 -13.72
CA ILE A 88 -19.44 0.82 -13.14
C ILE A 88 -20.49 0.95 -12.03
N LEU A 89 -21.63 0.30 -12.20
CA LEU A 89 -22.71 0.38 -11.22
C LEU A 89 -22.29 -0.26 -9.88
N THR A 90 -21.73 -1.47 -9.94
CA THR A 90 -21.23 -2.13 -8.74
C THR A 90 -20.14 -1.30 -8.07
N ARG A 91 -19.23 -0.73 -8.86
CA ARG A 91 -18.18 0.13 -8.34
C ARG A 91 -18.78 1.31 -7.58
N ASN A 92 -19.77 1.98 -8.14
CA ASN A 92 -20.37 3.15 -7.50
C ASN A 92 -21.06 2.78 -6.19
N ILE A 93 -21.75 1.66 -6.17
CA ILE A 93 -22.42 1.16 -4.97
C ILE A 93 -21.40 0.86 -3.88
N LEU A 94 -20.33 0.14 -4.22
CA LEU A 94 -19.32 -0.23 -3.26
C LEU A 94 -18.53 0.99 -2.77
N THR A 95 -18.24 1.93 -3.66
CA THR A 95 -17.55 3.16 -3.27
C THR A 95 -18.38 3.94 -2.25
N ALA A 96 -19.69 4.07 -2.47
CA ALA A 96 -20.56 4.74 -1.52
C ALA A 96 -20.60 4.04 -0.17
N ARG A 97 -20.54 2.70 -0.18
CA ARG A 97 -20.52 1.92 1.05
C ARG A 97 -19.21 2.10 1.81
N TYR A 98 -18.08 1.97 1.11
CA TYR A 98 -16.75 2.05 1.74
C TYR A 98 -16.46 3.43 2.33
N LYS A 99 -16.94 4.46 1.69
CA LYS A 99 -16.71 5.84 2.12
C LYS A 99 -17.22 6.12 3.54
N ASN A 100 -18.22 5.37 4.01
CA ASN A 100 -18.77 5.51 5.34
C ASN A 100 -18.16 4.54 6.37
N MET A 101 -17.21 3.73 5.95
CA MET A 101 -16.58 2.74 6.82
C MET A 101 -15.24 3.26 7.35
N ASN A 102 -15.01 3.04 8.66
CA ASN A 102 -13.73 3.38 9.26
C ASN A 102 -12.71 2.27 9.02
N TYR A 103 -11.47 2.50 9.48
CA TYR A 103 -10.38 1.55 9.29
C TYR A 103 -10.70 0.16 9.85
N LYS A 104 -11.26 0.10 11.05
CA LYS A 104 -11.59 -1.19 11.68
C LYS A 104 -12.63 -1.96 10.87
N GLU A 105 -13.65 -1.25 10.42
CA GLU A 105 -14.72 -1.85 9.62
C GLU A 105 -14.20 -2.35 8.29
N LEU A 106 -13.38 -1.54 7.62
CA LEU A 106 -12.79 -1.93 6.34
C LEU A 106 -11.89 -3.16 6.51
N ARG A 107 -11.07 -3.15 7.53
CA ARG A 107 -10.16 -4.26 7.77
C ARG A 107 -10.91 -5.54 8.11
N ALA A 108 -12.01 -5.43 8.85
CA ALA A 108 -12.85 -6.59 9.18
C ALA A 108 -13.58 -7.14 7.97
N SER A 109 -13.93 -6.27 7.01
CA SER A 109 -14.65 -6.68 5.80
C SER A 109 -13.77 -7.49 4.85
N PHE A 110 -12.47 -7.31 4.90
CA PHE A 110 -11.53 -8.02 4.04
C PHE A 110 -10.59 -8.83 4.91
N ALA A 111 -10.56 -10.13 4.67
CA ALA A 111 -9.59 -10.97 5.36
C ALA A 111 -8.19 -10.46 5.02
N PRO A 112 -7.33 -10.22 6.02
CA PRO A 112 -5.99 -9.75 5.72
C PRO A 112 -5.26 -10.76 4.85
N MET A 113 -4.77 -10.28 3.72
CA MET A 113 -3.99 -11.09 2.79
C MET A 113 -2.62 -10.46 2.62
N ARG A 114 -2.06 -10.08 3.74
CA ARG A 114 -0.78 -9.39 3.74
C ARG A 114 0.30 -10.24 3.14
N ASP A 115 1.02 -9.67 2.21
CA ASP A 115 2.18 -10.33 1.62
C ASP A 115 3.41 -10.00 2.46
N ASP A 116 3.95 -11.02 3.13
CA ASP A 116 5.10 -10.86 4.01
C ASP A 116 6.38 -10.50 3.26
N MET A 117 6.37 -10.58 1.93
CA MET A 117 7.51 -10.15 1.12
C MET A 117 7.67 -8.63 1.10
N PHE A 118 6.62 -7.88 1.41
CA PHE A 118 6.68 -6.42 1.32
C PHE A 118 7.04 -5.79 2.65
N ILE A 119 7.68 -4.64 2.54
CA ILE A 119 8.09 -3.85 3.70
C ILE A 119 6.87 -3.11 4.24
N SER A 120 6.68 -3.17 5.56
CA SER A 120 5.57 -2.49 6.21
C SER A 120 5.75 -0.97 6.19
N ASN A 121 4.65 -0.26 6.40
CA ASN A 121 4.68 1.19 6.48
C ASN A 121 5.64 1.69 7.56
N ALA A 122 5.63 1.04 8.72
CA ALA A 122 6.53 1.42 9.80
C ALA A 122 8.00 1.24 9.42
N GLN A 123 8.30 0.17 8.70
CA GLN A 123 9.66 -0.07 8.22
C GLN A 123 10.11 0.97 7.20
N ILE A 124 9.21 1.37 6.29
CA ILE A 124 9.53 2.41 5.32
C ILE A 124 9.86 3.73 6.01
N LEU A 125 9.03 4.11 6.98
CA LEU A 125 9.27 5.33 7.76
C LEU A 125 10.64 5.29 8.44
N LYS A 126 10.97 4.16 9.04
CA LYS A 126 12.25 3.99 9.72
C LYS A 126 13.42 4.09 8.75
N ILE A 127 13.32 3.43 7.60
CA ILE A 127 14.38 3.44 6.58
C ILE A 127 14.60 4.85 6.07
N CYS A 128 13.54 5.61 5.87
CA CYS A 128 13.63 7.00 5.40
C CYS A 128 14.09 7.97 6.49
N GLY A 129 14.21 7.52 7.74
CA GLY A 129 14.61 8.38 8.85
C GLY A 129 13.51 9.31 9.33
N ILE A 130 12.27 8.95 9.15
CA ILE A 130 11.10 9.73 9.55
C ILE A 130 10.60 9.19 10.88
N LYS A 131 10.46 10.06 11.85
CA LYS A 131 9.98 9.69 13.18
C LYS A 131 8.49 9.93 13.35
#